data_3464f4328cb59a87433f0576f0e696e6
#
_entry.id   3464f4328cb59a87433f0576f0e696e6
#
_cell.length_a   1.000
_cell.length_b   1.000
_cell.length_c   1.000
_cell.angle_alpha   90.00
_cell.angle_beta   90.00
_cell.angle_gamma   90.00
#
_symmetry.space_group_name_H-M   'P 1'
#
loop_
_entity.id
_entity.type
_entity.pdbx_description
1 polymer ?
#
loop_
_entity_poly.entity_id
_entity_poly.type
_entity_poly.pdbx_seq_one_letter_code
_entity_poly.pdbx_strand_id
1 'polypeptide(L)'
;MKKLIWLFVFAFMPLVIFSQRNADYGVFGGVASYFGDINTNKILYSPRPAAGVFYRYNLHQRHSLRANLFAGGLSANDADFNNSFQQNRAASFSGMVAEMVLQFEFNFFPYSTDGKKWNSTPYFAGGIGGAFIDTKEVAVIPVIPFSFGFKINIKRNIGLEAEYGFRKTFYDNFDGLESYPYAWTHNNDWYTFTGICVTWKFYKLAGCPAYNDVDSKRKR
;
A
#
# COMPACT_ATOMS: atom_id res chain seq x y z
N MET A 1 0.18 20.12 27.95
CA MET A 1 0.59 19.46 26.71
C MET A 1 1.49 18.24 26.94
N LYS A 2 2.58 18.31 27.72
CA LYS A 2 3.47 17.15 27.96
C LYS A 2 2.78 15.93 28.57
N LYS A 3 1.81 16.10 29.49
CA LYS A 3 1.08 14.99 30.11
C LYS A 3 0.15 14.24 29.12
N LEU A 4 -0.39 14.94 28.11
CA LEU A 4 -1.26 14.35 27.08
C LEU A 4 -0.47 13.44 26.13
N ILE A 5 0.79 13.80 25.83
CA ILE A 5 1.71 13.01 24.99
C ILE A 5 2.04 11.68 25.68
N TRP A 6 2.31 11.70 26.99
CA TRP A 6 2.58 10.49 27.77
C TRP A 6 1.36 9.57 27.86
N LEU A 7 0.16 10.12 27.93
CA LEU A 7 -1.10 9.35 27.95
C LEU A 7 -1.34 8.67 26.59
N PHE A 8 -1.00 9.34 25.48
CA PHE A 8 -1.05 8.76 24.13
C PHE A 8 -0.03 7.64 23.94
N VAL A 9 1.21 7.84 24.39
CA VAL A 9 2.28 6.82 24.34
C VAL A 9 1.90 5.60 25.19
N PHE A 10 1.31 5.80 26.38
CA PHE A 10 0.89 4.72 27.26
C PHE A 10 -0.34 3.97 26.75
N ALA A 11 -1.27 4.64 26.06
CA ALA A 11 -2.45 4.03 25.43
C ALA A 11 -2.07 3.15 24.21
N PHE A 12 -0.99 3.49 23.48
CA PHE A 12 -0.50 2.70 22.34
C PHE A 12 0.42 1.54 22.74
N MET A 13 1.00 1.56 23.92
CA MET A 13 1.94 0.55 24.41
C MET A 13 1.33 -0.87 24.51
N PRO A 14 0.07 -1.09 24.97
CA PRO A 14 -0.50 -2.43 25.02
C PRO A 14 -0.85 -3.04 23.67
N LEU A 15 -1.00 -2.25 22.60
CA LEU A 15 -1.28 -2.76 21.26
C LEU A 15 -0.07 -3.51 20.66
N VAL A 16 1.13 -3.23 21.11
CA VAL A 16 2.36 -3.87 20.62
C VAL A 16 2.58 -5.24 21.27
N ILE A 17 2.02 -5.50 22.45
CA ILE A 17 2.34 -6.70 23.26
C ILE A 17 1.57 -7.96 22.79
N PHE A 18 0.39 -7.81 22.20
CA PHE A 18 -0.44 -8.96 21.79
C PHE A 18 -0.18 -9.47 20.36
N SER A 19 0.67 -8.81 19.59
CA SER A 19 0.81 -9.02 18.14
C SER A 19 1.94 -9.97 17.72
N GLN A 20 2.67 -10.59 18.63
CA GLN A 20 3.96 -11.22 18.26
C GLN A 20 3.89 -12.62 17.63
N ARG A 21 2.71 -13.24 17.46
CA ARG A 21 2.64 -14.65 17.03
C ARG A 21 2.52 -14.87 15.52
N ASN A 22 1.95 -13.92 14.75
CA ASN A 22 1.67 -14.07 13.32
C ASN A 22 1.87 -12.77 12.57
N ALA A 23 2.92 -12.03 12.85
CA ALA A 23 3.15 -10.74 12.26
C ALA A 23 4.37 -10.73 11.35
N ASP A 24 4.24 -10.01 10.23
CA ASP A 24 5.32 -9.69 9.32
C ASP A 24 5.52 -8.17 9.33
N TYR A 25 6.77 -7.74 9.27
CA TYR A 25 7.14 -6.36 8.99
C TYR A 25 7.76 -6.31 7.60
N GLY A 26 7.48 -5.26 6.87
CA GLY A 26 8.08 -5.10 5.56
C GLY A 26 8.47 -3.67 5.27
N VAL A 27 9.42 -3.54 4.35
CA VAL A 27 9.77 -2.29 3.71
C VAL A 27 9.40 -2.37 2.24
N PHE A 28 8.88 -1.28 1.73
CA PHE A 28 8.55 -1.07 0.33
C PHE A 28 9.56 -0.13 -0.29
N GLY A 29 10.03 -0.45 -1.49
CA GLY A 29 10.82 0.43 -2.33
C GLY A 29 10.34 0.33 -3.77
N GLY A 30 10.10 1.48 -4.38
CA GLY A 30 9.56 1.50 -5.74
C GLY A 30 9.35 2.90 -6.27
N VAL A 31 8.29 3.07 -7.03
CA VAL A 31 7.90 4.32 -7.65
C VAL A 31 6.42 4.62 -7.41
N ALA A 32 6.10 5.90 -7.35
CA ALA A 32 4.74 6.40 -7.42
C ALA A 32 4.51 7.07 -8.78
N SER A 33 3.29 6.97 -9.29
CA SER A 33 2.88 7.58 -10.56
C SER A 33 1.47 8.14 -10.44
N TYR A 34 1.25 9.27 -11.10
CA TYR A 34 -0.05 9.93 -11.19
C TYR A 34 -0.88 9.35 -12.34
N PHE A 35 -2.18 9.27 -12.14
CA PHE A 35 -3.18 8.87 -13.12
C PHE A 35 -4.45 9.72 -12.94
N GLY A 36 -4.77 10.57 -13.88
CA GLY A 36 -5.88 11.53 -13.79
C GLY A 36 -5.96 12.42 -15.03
N ASP A 37 -6.40 13.66 -14.90
CA ASP A 37 -6.71 14.57 -16.00
C ASP A 37 -5.53 14.88 -16.93
N ILE A 38 -4.32 14.90 -16.41
CA ILE A 38 -3.10 15.07 -17.22
C ILE A 38 -2.68 13.75 -17.86
N ASN A 39 -2.81 12.63 -17.14
CA ASN A 39 -2.42 11.31 -17.65
C ASN A 39 -3.59 10.34 -17.63
N THR A 40 -4.31 10.21 -18.72
CA THR A 40 -5.46 9.29 -18.86
C THR A 40 -5.09 7.90 -19.38
N ASN A 41 -3.90 7.70 -20.00
CA ASN A 41 -3.64 6.50 -20.80
C ASN A 41 -2.30 5.81 -20.51
N LYS A 42 -1.33 6.49 -19.89
CA LYS A 42 0.00 5.91 -19.69
C LYS A 42 0.14 5.32 -18.29
N ILE A 43 0.28 4.01 -18.21
CA ILE A 43 0.63 3.30 -16.98
C ILE A 43 2.09 3.64 -16.64
N LEU A 44 2.40 3.91 -15.36
CA LEU A 44 3.73 4.30 -14.88
C LEU A 44 4.27 5.58 -15.55
N TYR A 45 3.40 6.54 -15.82
CA TYR A 45 3.81 7.84 -16.35
C TYR A 45 4.56 8.65 -15.28
N SER A 46 5.68 9.27 -15.68
CA SER A 46 6.53 10.12 -14.83
C SER A 46 6.82 9.52 -13.44
N PRO A 47 7.37 8.29 -13.36
CA PRO A 47 7.53 7.59 -12.11
C PRO A 47 8.52 8.33 -11.20
N ARG A 48 8.13 8.61 -9.97
CA ARG A 48 8.95 9.24 -8.94
C ARG A 48 9.26 8.24 -7.84
N PRO A 49 10.42 8.36 -7.17
CA PRO A 49 10.78 7.45 -6.09
C PRO A 49 9.70 7.39 -5.01
N ALA A 50 9.47 6.18 -4.50
CA ALA A 50 8.58 5.92 -3.41
C ALA A 50 9.16 4.88 -2.45
N ALA A 51 8.90 5.07 -1.16
CA ALA A 51 9.33 4.17 -0.11
C ALA A 51 8.26 4.06 0.98
N GLY A 52 8.33 3.01 1.77
CA GLY A 52 7.41 2.87 2.87
C GLY A 52 7.70 1.67 3.75
N VAL A 53 6.89 1.53 4.77
CA VAL A 53 6.92 0.41 5.70
C VAL A 53 5.51 -0.12 5.89
N PHE A 54 5.40 -1.38 6.23
CA PHE A 54 4.12 -1.95 6.58
C PHE A 54 4.23 -3.00 7.67
N TYR A 55 3.13 -3.18 8.36
CA TYR A 55 2.90 -4.22 9.33
C TYR A 55 1.76 -5.09 8.85
N ARG A 56 1.97 -6.41 8.83
CA ARG A 56 0.97 -7.38 8.42
C ARG A 56 0.68 -8.34 9.56
N TYR A 57 -0.58 -8.48 9.89
CA TYR A 57 -1.07 -9.48 10.82
C TYR A 57 -1.77 -10.61 10.05
N ASN A 58 -1.21 -11.81 10.10
CA ASN A 58 -1.72 -12.97 9.38
C ASN A 58 -2.82 -13.65 10.22
N LEU A 59 -4.08 -13.46 9.83
CA LEU A 59 -5.24 -14.09 10.46
C LEU A 59 -5.30 -15.59 10.14
N HIS A 60 -4.99 -15.92 8.89
CA HIS A 60 -5.01 -17.26 8.34
C HIS A 60 -3.99 -17.37 7.20
N GLN A 61 -3.72 -18.58 6.70
CA GLN A 61 -2.83 -18.78 5.55
C GLN A 61 -3.25 -18.00 4.28
N ARG A 62 -4.53 -17.67 4.16
CA ARG A 62 -5.08 -16.94 3.01
C ARG A 62 -5.52 -15.51 3.31
N HIS A 63 -5.62 -15.12 4.57
CA HIS A 63 -6.18 -13.83 4.96
C HIS A 63 -5.23 -13.10 5.91
N SER A 64 -4.98 -11.84 5.61
CA SER A 64 -4.14 -10.98 6.45
C SER A 64 -4.73 -9.57 6.53
N LEU A 65 -4.43 -8.88 7.61
CA LEU A 65 -4.64 -7.44 7.74
C LEU A 65 -3.28 -6.75 7.63
N ARG A 66 -3.20 -5.72 6.78
CA ARG A 66 -1.96 -4.98 6.53
C ARG A 66 -2.17 -3.49 6.73
N ALA A 67 -1.36 -2.89 7.60
CA ALA A 67 -1.28 -1.45 7.78
C ALA A 67 -0.02 -0.94 7.07
N ASN A 68 -0.19 0.02 6.15
CA ASN A 68 0.89 0.61 5.37
C ASN A 68 1.09 2.08 5.73
N LEU A 69 2.35 2.49 5.71
CA LEU A 69 2.79 3.88 5.71
C LEU A 69 3.71 4.05 4.50
N PHE A 70 3.20 4.64 3.43
CA PHE A 70 3.95 4.84 2.19
C PHE A 70 4.06 6.33 1.88
N ALA A 71 5.18 6.71 1.25
CA ALA A 71 5.39 8.05 0.73
C ALA A 71 6.09 7.99 -0.62
N GLY A 72 5.76 8.93 -1.50
CA GLY A 72 6.35 9.01 -2.83
C GLY A 72 6.13 10.36 -3.49
N GLY A 73 6.93 10.64 -4.50
CA GLY A 73 6.74 11.81 -5.36
C GLY A 73 5.67 11.55 -6.39
N LEU A 74 4.96 12.60 -6.79
CA LEU A 74 4.03 12.59 -7.91
C LEU A 74 4.39 13.75 -8.84
N SER A 75 4.32 13.54 -10.16
CA SER A 75 4.49 14.61 -11.13
C SER A 75 3.78 14.29 -12.42
N ALA A 76 3.26 15.33 -13.07
CA ALA A 76 2.71 15.24 -14.41
C ALA A 76 2.90 16.56 -15.16
N ASN A 77 2.98 16.47 -16.52
CA ASN A 77 3.17 17.61 -17.39
C ASN A 77 2.39 17.38 -18.69
N ASP A 78 1.53 18.33 -19.05
CA ASP A 78 0.77 18.31 -20.33
C ASP A 78 1.68 18.30 -21.56
N ALA A 79 2.88 18.88 -21.47
CA ALA A 79 3.83 18.91 -22.59
C ALA A 79 4.29 17.53 -23.06
N ASP A 80 4.13 16.49 -22.23
CA ASP A 80 4.51 15.11 -22.56
C ASP A 80 3.45 14.38 -23.43
N PHE A 81 2.36 15.07 -23.78
CA PHE A 81 1.25 14.54 -24.55
C PHE A 81 1.04 15.32 -25.85
N ASN A 82 0.76 14.60 -26.93
CA ASN A 82 0.55 15.19 -28.27
C ASN A 82 -0.91 15.63 -28.53
N ASN A 83 -1.66 15.93 -27.50
CA ASN A 83 -3.03 16.42 -27.63
C ASN A 83 -3.04 17.94 -27.64
N SER A 84 -3.61 18.57 -28.69
CA SER A 84 -3.68 20.02 -28.83
C SER A 84 -4.36 20.71 -27.63
N PHE A 85 -5.34 20.08 -27.02
CA PHE A 85 -5.99 20.57 -25.80
C PHE A 85 -5.02 20.68 -24.64
N GLN A 86 -4.25 19.61 -24.38
CA GLN A 86 -3.25 19.56 -23.31
C GLN A 86 -2.09 20.54 -23.56
N GLN A 87 -1.63 20.64 -24.81
CA GLN A 87 -0.58 21.61 -25.19
C GLN A 87 -1.02 23.05 -24.96
N ASN A 88 -2.29 23.38 -25.24
CA ASN A 88 -2.85 24.72 -25.00
C ASN A 88 -3.06 24.98 -23.49
N ARG A 89 -3.40 23.97 -22.70
CA ARG A 89 -3.58 24.06 -21.25
C ARG A 89 -2.24 24.25 -20.54
N ALA A 90 -1.18 23.59 -21.01
CA ALA A 90 0.18 23.66 -20.51
C ALA A 90 0.29 23.51 -18.98
N ALA A 91 -0.54 22.66 -18.38
CA ALA A 91 -0.54 22.40 -16.95
C ALA A 91 0.59 21.46 -16.55
N SER A 92 1.17 21.70 -15.39
CA SER A 92 2.17 20.82 -14.80
C SER A 92 2.13 20.92 -13.27
N PHE A 93 2.40 19.80 -12.61
CA PHE A 93 2.59 19.78 -11.16
C PHE A 93 3.69 18.81 -10.76
N SER A 94 4.22 19.05 -9.58
CA SER A 94 5.14 18.14 -8.88
C SER A 94 4.90 18.30 -7.40
N GLY A 95 4.79 17.19 -6.69
CA GLY A 95 4.54 17.19 -5.27
C GLY A 95 4.82 15.85 -4.62
N MET A 96 4.39 15.71 -3.38
CA MET A 96 4.59 14.52 -2.58
C MET A 96 3.25 14.00 -2.05
N VAL A 97 3.15 12.69 -1.94
CA VAL A 97 2.05 12.01 -1.27
C VAL A 97 2.60 11.15 -0.14
N ALA A 98 1.97 11.20 1.01
CA ALA A 98 2.21 10.27 2.11
C ALA A 98 0.87 9.68 2.55
N GLU A 99 0.79 8.36 2.65
CA GLU A 99 -0.47 7.66 2.99
C GLU A 99 -0.33 6.76 4.20
N MET A 100 -1.43 6.68 4.95
CA MET A 100 -1.63 5.66 5.97
C MET A 100 -2.92 4.89 5.64
N VAL A 101 -2.79 3.60 5.34
CA VAL A 101 -3.91 2.77 4.90
C VAL A 101 -3.95 1.44 5.62
N LEU A 102 -5.17 0.94 5.84
CA LEU A 102 -5.43 -0.40 6.36
C LEU A 102 -6.07 -1.22 5.24
N GLN A 103 -5.47 -2.36 4.92
CA GLN A 103 -5.91 -3.26 3.85
C GLN A 103 -6.19 -4.65 4.38
N PHE A 104 -7.25 -5.26 3.88
CA PHE A 104 -7.47 -6.70 3.96
C PHE A 104 -6.81 -7.35 2.75
N GLU A 105 -5.99 -8.36 3.00
CA GLU A 105 -5.22 -9.05 1.98
C GLU A 105 -5.68 -10.50 1.86
N PHE A 106 -5.90 -10.94 0.62
CA PHE A 106 -6.30 -12.30 0.27
C PHE A 106 -5.21 -12.98 -0.57
N ASN A 107 -4.68 -14.09 -0.06
CA ASN A 107 -3.72 -14.94 -0.77
C ASN A 107 -4.47 -16.05 -1.53
N PHE A 108 -4.22 -16.19 -2.81
CA PHE A 108 -4.88 -17.21 -3.64
C PHE A 108 -4.45 -18.64 -3.26
N PHE A 109 -3.20 -18.82 -2.89
CA PHE A 109 -2.70 -20.08 -2.36
C PHE A 109 -2.43 -19.97 -0.86
N PRO A 110 -2.55 -21.08 -0.10
CA PRO A 110 -2.23 -21.07 1.32
C PRO A 110 -0.73 -20.82 1.50
N TYR A 111 -0.39 -19.57 1.78
CA TYR A 111 0.97 -19.11 1.93
C TYR A 111 1.49 -19.44 3.33
N SER A 112 2.46 -20.34 3.39
CA SER A 112 3.11 -20.74 4.63
C SER A 112 4.62 -20.65 4.47
N THR A 113 5.26 -20.14 5.50
CA THR A 113 6.72 -20.02 5.55
C THR A 113 7.43 -21.29 6.00
N ASP A 114 6.73 -22.18 6.66
CA ASP A 114 7.25 -23.47 7.13
C ASP A 114 7.01 -24.64 6.16
N GLY A 115 6.11 -24.45 5.19
CA GLY A 115 5.72 -25.49 4.24
C GLY A 115 6.58 -25.50 2.97
N LYS A 116 7.17 -26.63 2.63
CA LYS A 116 7.89 -26.81 1.36
C LYS A 116 6.99 -26.75 0.12
N LYS A 117 5.66 -26.77 0.28
CA LYS A 117 4.72 -26.97 -0.83
C LYS A 117 4.22 -25.68 -1.46
N TRP A 118 4.13 -24.56 -0.70
CA TRP A 118 3.57 -23.29 -1.20
C TRP A 118 4.45 -22.12 -0.76
N ASN A 119 5.56 -21.94 -1.47
CA ASN A 119 6.52 -20.88 -1.20
C ASN A 119 6.15 -19.55 -1.84
N SER A 120 5.12 -19.53 -2.67
CA SER A 120 4.71 -18.36 -3.42
C SER A 120 3.20 -18.29 -3.58
N THR A 121 2.67 -17.08 -3.70
CA THR A 121 1.25 -16.85 -3.93
C THR A 121 1.03 -15.50 -4.59
N PRO A 122 0.15 -15.41 -5.59
CA PRO A 122 -0.45 -14.15 -5.95
C PRO A 122 -1.39 -13.71 -4.83
N TYR A 123 -1.55 -12.40 -4.66
CA TYR A 123 -2.46 -11.83 -3.67
C TYR A 123 -3.17 -10.59 -4.21
N PHE A 124 -4.30 -10.32 -3.61
CA PHE A 124 -5.06 -9.10 -3.78
C PHE A 124 -5.28 -8.46 -2.41
N ALA A 125 -5.23 -7.13 -2.34
CA ALA A 125 -5.51 -6.39 -1.13
C ALA A 125 -6.40 -5.19 -1.43
N GLY A 126 -7.33 -4.91 -0.53
CA GLY A 126 -8.21 -3.75 -0.62
C GLY A 126 -8.50 -3.20 0.76
N GLY A 127 -8.81 -1.92 0.85
CA GLY A 127 -9.01 -1.32 2.16
C GLY A 127 -9.41 0.14 2.12
N ILE A 128 -9.10 0.84 3.20
CA ILE A 128 -9.38 2.25 3.38
C ILE A 128 -8.21 2.95 4.07
N GLY A 129 -8.10 4.24 3.87
CA GLY A 129 -7.09 5.04 4.55
C GLY A 129 -7.18 6.52 4.26
N GLY A 130 -6.13 7.24 4.63
CA GLY A 130 -5.97 8.65 4.35
C GLY A 130 -4.62 8.93 3.71
N ALA A 131 -4.59 9.90 2.83
CA ALA A 131 -3.37 10.41 2.23
C ALA A 131 -3.22 11.90 2.52
N PHE A 132 -2.00 12.29 2.87
CA PHE A 132 -1.52 13.64 2.92
C PHE A 132 -0.88 13.96 1.58
N ILE A 133 -1.33 15.02 0.96
CA ILE A 133 -0.86 15.46 -0.36
C ILE A 133 -0.30 16.86 -0.21
N ASP A 134 0.88 17.04 -0.76
CA ASP A 134 1.58 18.32 -0.84
C ASP A 134 1.97 18.54 -2.30
N THR A 135 1.05 19.12 -3.06
CA THR A 135 1.24 19.50 -4.47
C THR A 135 1.11 21.01 -4.61
N LYS A 136 -0.02 21.53 -5.10
CA LYS A 136 -0.33 22.96 -5.14
C LYS A 136 -0.97 23.45 -3.84
N GLU A 137 -1.74 22.56 -3.21
CA GLU A 137 -2.34 22.80 -1.90
C GLU A 137 -2.07 21.59 -0.99
N VAL A 138 -1.98 21.84 0.29
CA VAL A 138 -1.82 20.79 1.30
C VAL A 138 -3.19 20.28 1.69
N ALA A 139 -3.44 19.01 1.44
CA ALA A 139 -4.72 18.39 1.76
C ALA A 139 -4.54 17.01 2.42
N VAL A 140 -5.49 16.69 3.31
CA VAL A 140 -5.65 15.33 3.86
C VAL A 140 -6.94 14.77 3.31
N ILE A 141 -6.85 13.69 2.57
CA ILE A 141 -7.96 13.12 1.82
C ILE A 141 -8.17 11.64 2.14
N PRO A 142 -9.42 11.15 2.11
CA PRO A 142 -9.69 9.72 2.16
C PRO A 142 -9.24 9.04 0.87
N VAL A 143 -8.72 7.81 1.00
CA VAL A 143 -8.30 6.99 -0.13
C VAL A 143 -8.81 5.57 0.01
N ILE A 144 -9.13 4.95 -1.13
CA ILE A 144 -9.44 3.53 -1.23
C ILE A 144 -8.29 2.85 -1.97
N PRO A 145 -7.40 2.14 -1.24
CA PRO A 145 -6.31 1.40 -1.85
C PRO A 145 -6.78 0.05 -2.37
N PHE A 146 -6.33 -0.29 -3.57
CA PHE A 146 -6.41 -1.61 -4.17
C PHE A 146 -5.01 -2.02 -4.60
N SER A 147 -4.56 -3.19 -4.20
CA SER A 147 -3.24 -3.69 -4.57
C SER A 147 -3.33 -5.14 -5.02
N PHE A 148 -2.52 -5.51 -5.99
CA PHE A 148 -2.27 -6.88 -6.35
C PHE A 148 -0.78 -7.11 -6.49
N GLY A 149 -0.36 -8.33 -6.23
CA GLY A 149 1.05 -8.64 -6.25
C GLY A 149 1.31 -10.13 -6.14
N PHE A 150 2.58 -10.43 -6.09
CA PHE A 150 3.08 -11.78 -5.98
C PHE A 150 4.11 -11.88 -4.87
N LYS A 151 3.98 -12.86 -3.99
CA LYS A 151 4.86 -13.12 -2.84
C LYS A 151 5.66 -14.38 -3.06
N ILE A 152 6.93 -14.33 -2.67
CA ILE A 152 7.84 -15.48 -2.67
C ILE A 152 8.59 -15.51 -1.35
N ASN A 153 8.68 -16.68 -0.73
CA ASN A 153 9.59 -16.91 0.40
C ASN A 153 10.98 -17.24 -0.11
N ILE A 154 11.96 -16.38 0.17
CA ILE A 154 13.36 -16.62 -0.16
C ILE A 154 14.02 -17.50 0.92
N LYS A 155 13.73 -17.17 2.17
CA LYS A 155 14.20 -17.90 3.34
C LYS A 155 13.05 -18.04 4.35
N ARG A 156 13.24 -18.90 5.36
CA ARG A 156 12.25 -19.11 6.42
C ARG A 156 11.68 -17.81 7.01
N ASN A 157 12.51 -16.77 7.15
CA ASN A 157 12.15 -15.52 7.80
C ASN A 157 12.08 -14.32 6.84
N ILE A 158 12.43 -14.51 5.54
CA ILE A 158 12.52 -13.41 4.58
C ILE A 158 11.66 -13.74 3.37
N GLY A 159 10.72 -12.86 3.07
CA GLY A 159 9.90 -12.86 1.87
C GLY A 159 10.25 -11.69 0.96
N LEU A 160 10.02 -11.88 -0.32
CA LEU A 160 10.05 -10.85 -1.35
C LEU A 160 8.67 -10.77 -1.97
N GLU A 161 8.20 -9.54 -2.22
CA GLU A 161 6.90 -9.31 -2.82
C GLU A 161 7.05 -8.27 -3.93
N ALA A 162 6.44 -8.51 -5.08
CA ALA A 162 6.23 -7.51 -6.11
C ALA A 162 4.79 -7.01 -5.98
N GLU A 163 4.59 -5.71 -5.93
CA GLU A 163 3.29 -5.09 -5.72
C GLU A 163 3.02 -4.00 -6.74
N TYR A 164 1.80 -3.98 -7.25
CA TYR A 164 1.22 -2.89 -8.01
C TYR A 164 -0.08 -2.48 -7.32
N GLY A 165 -0.15 -1.23 -6.89
CA GLY A 165 -1.27 -0.75 -6.10
C GLY A 165 -1.85 0.55 -6.64
N PHE A 166 -3.17 0.57 -6.83
CA PHE A 166 -3.96 1.75 -7.17
C PHE A 166 -4.51 2.39 -5.90
N ARG A 167 -4.66 3.71 -5.95
CA ARG A 167 -5.32 4.51 -4.89
C ARG A 167 -6.36 5.38 -5.55
N LYS A 168 -7.62 5.08 -5.28
CA LYS A 168 -8.69 5.98 -5.65
C LYS A 168 -8.80 7.07 -4.60
N THR A 169 -8.72 8.32 -5.04
CA THR A 169 -8.98 9.47 -4.19
C THR A 169 -10.39 10.00 -4.45
N PHE A 170 -10.85 10.88 -3.55
CA PHE A 170 -12.10 11.64 -3.71
C PHE A 170 -11.80 13.14 -3.81
N TYR A 171 -10.60 13.45 -4.28
CA TYR A 171 -10.09 14.80 -4.42
C TYR A 171 -9.68 15.04 -5.86
N ASP A 172 -10.12 16.17 -6.42
CA ASP A 172 -10.03 16.54 -7.84
C ASP A 172 -9.02 17.67 -8.09
N ASN A 173 -8.26 18.07 -7.07
CA ASN A 173 -7.35 19.21 -7.17
C ASN A 173 -5.88 18.83 -7.00
N PHE A 174 -5.49 17.60 -7.39
CA PHE A 174 -4.09 17.18 -7.38
C PHE A 174 -3.23 18.01 -8.34
N ASP A 175 -3.76 18.26 -9.51
CA ASP A 175 -3.07 18.98 -10.58
C ASP A 175 -3.41 20.48 -10.58
N GLY A 176 -4.31 20.92 -9.68
CA GLY A 176 -4.78 22.30 -9.59
C GLY A 176 -5.66 22.70 -10.76
N LEU A 177 -6.30 21.74 -11.38
CA LEU A 177 -7.31 21.91 -12.41
C LEU A 177 -8.67 21.65 -11.75
N GLU A 178 -9.32 22.71 -11.27
CA GLU A 178 -10.68 22.59 -10.75
C GLU A 178 -11.63 22.19 -11.90
N SER A 179 -11.97 20.93 -11.96
CA SER A 179 -13.05 20.46 -12.84
C SER A 179 -14.37 20.64 -12.12
N TYR A 180 -15.24 21.44 -12.71
CA TYR A 180 -16.62 21.78 -12.37
C TYR A 180 -17.24 21.05 -11.15
N PRO A 181 -17.91 21.77 -10.22
CA PRO A 181 -18.33 21.30 -8.91
C PRO A 181 -19.43 20.21 -8.88
N TYR A 182 -19.73 19.54 -9.99
CA TYR A 182 -20.85 18.60 -10.11
C TYR A 182 -20.47 17.16 -10.49
N ALA A 183 -19.20 16.82 -10.62
CA ALA A 183 -18.78 15.49 -11.05
C ALA A 183 -18.31 14.61 -9.87
N TRP A 184 -19.22 14.20 -9.01
CA TRP A 184 -18.94 13.27 -7.89
C TRP A 184 -18.40 11.90 -8.33
N THR A 185 -18.42 11.57 -9.59
CA THR A 185 -18.12 10.23 -10.09
C THR A 185 -17.17 10.15 -11.29
N HIS A 186 -16.81 11.26 -11.95
CA HIS A 186 -16.14 11.16 -13.24
C HIS A 186 -14.69 11.68 -13.29
N ASN A 187 -14.25 12.52 -12.36
CA ASN A 187 -12.96 13.23 -12.45
C ASN A 187 -12.07 13.14 -11.20
N ASN A 188 -12.18 12.08 -10.41
CA ASN A 188 -11.31 11.92 -9.25
C ASN A 188 -9.93 11.40 -9.66
N ASP A 189 -8.89 12.08 -9.22
CA ASP A 189 -7.51 11.69 -9.45
C ASP A 189 -7.15 10.36 -8.78
N TRP A 190 -6.28 9.62 -9.42
CA TRP A 190 -5.73 8.37 -8.93
C TRP A 190 -4.22 8.48 -8.84
N TYR A 191 -3.63 7.69 -7.98
CA TYR A 191 -2.20 7.47 -8.01
C TYR A 191 -1.87 6.00 -7.77
N THR A 192 -0.66 5.61 -8.16
CA THR A 192 -0.21 4.23 -8.05
C THR A 192 1.10 4.16 -7.31
N PHE A 193 1.28 3.07 -6.56
CA PHE A 193 2.57 2.64 -6.05
C PHE A 193 2.95 1.31 -6.68
N THR A 194 4.14 1.25 -7.26
CA THR A 194 4.65 0.04 -7.92
C THR A 194 6.05 -0.22 -7.43
N GLY A 195 6.32 -1.43 -6.94
CA GLY A 195 7.64 -1.73 -6.44
C GLY A 195 7.78 -3.10 -5.82
N ILE A 196 8.84 -3.23 -5.05
CA ILE A 196 9.24 -4.46 -4.38
C ILE A 196 9.17 -4.24 -2.88
N CYS A 197 8.66 -5.25 -2.17
CA CYS A 197 8.67 -5.29 -0.72
C CYS A 197 9.58 -6.40 -0.23
N VAL A 198 10.34 -6.12 0.81
CA VAL A 198 11.08 -7.10 1.57
C VAL A 198 10.41 -7.28 2.92
N THR A 199 10.03 -8.50 3.26
CA THR A 199 9.30 -8.82 4.49
C THR A 199 10.14 -9.66 5.44
N TRP A 200 10.08 -9.33 6.72
CA TRP A 200 10.66 -10.12 7.80
C TRP A 200 9.56 -10.68 8.68
N LYS A 201 9.63 -11.99 8.90
CA LYS A 201 8.69 -12.73 9.71
C LYS A 201 9.30 -13.05 11.06
N PHE A 202 8.61 -12.68 12.11
CA PHE A 202 9.05 -12.97 13.47
C PHE A 202 8.43 -14.27 13.95
N TYR A 203 9.22 -15.34 13.86
CA TYR A 203 8.90 -16.59 14.53
C TYR A 203 9.46 -16.58 15.95
N LYS A 204 8.66 -16.32 16.97
CA LYS A 204 8.99 -16.67 18.34
C LYS A 204 8.02 -17.71 18.89
N LEU A 205 8.51 -18.96 18.90
CA LEU A 205 8.44 -19.99 19.95
C LEU A 205 7.10 -20.43 20.55
N ALA A 206 5.98 -20.28 19.91
CA ALA A 206 4.87 -21.20 20.21
C ALA A 206 4.27 -21.57 18.87
N GLY A 207 4.31 -22.84 18.53
CA GLY A 207 3.64 -23.34 17.34
C GLY A 207 2.24 -22.75 17.28
N CYS A 208 1.95 -22.02 16.23
CA CYS A 208 0.62 -21.47 16.05
C CYS A 208 -0.33 -22.66 15.90
N PRO A 209 -1.39 -22.79 16.71
CA PRO A 209 -2.32 -23.90 16.61
C PRO A 209 -2.88 -24.08 15.19
N ALA A 210 -3.04 -22.97 14.45
CA ALA A 210 -3.50 -23.01 13.08
C ALA A 210 -2.49 -23.62 12.08
N TYR A 211 -1.20 -23.69 12.43
CA TYR A 211 -0.16 -24.27 11.58
C TYR A 211 0.27 -25.66 12.00
N ASN A 212 0.08 -26.03 13.29
CA ASN A 212 0.49 -27.33 13.82
C ASN A 212 -0.49 -28.47 13.54
N ASP A 213 -1.76 -28.16 13.28
CA ASP A 213 -2.78 -29.20 13.09
C ASP A 213 -2.67 -29.94 11.75
N VAL A 214 -2.02 -29.36 10.75
CA VAL A 214 -1.90 -29.97 9.43
C VAL A 214 -0.75 -30.98 9.37
N ASP A 215 0.34 -30.76 10.12
CA ASP A 215 1.52 -31.64 10.11
C ASP A 215 1.43 -32.79 11.13
N SER A 216 0.66 -32.65 12.20
CA SER A 216 0.48 -33.71 13.18
C SER A 216 -0.37 -34.88 12.68
N LYS A 217 -1.32 -34.63 11.79
CA LYS A 217 -2.17 -35.66 11.14
C LYS A 217 -1.48 -36.43 10.01
N ARG A 218 -0.30 -36.01 9.58
CA ARG A 218 0.42 -36.63 8.46
C ARG A 218 1.56 -37.55 8.88
N LYS A 219 1.82 -37.68 10.19
CA LYS A 219 2.84 -38.57 10.76
C LYS A 219 2.25 -39.85 11.39
N ARG A 220 0.98 -40.16 11.10
CA ARG A 220 0.37 -41.45 11.42
C ARG A 220 0.00 -42.22 10.18
#